data_f5fc52b090e60a113ab3056b6701ce06
#
_entry.id   f5fc52b090e60a113ab3056b6701ce06
#
_cell.length_a   1.000
_cell.length_b   1.000
_cell.length_c   1.000
_cell.angle_alpha   90.00
_cell.angle_beta   90.00
_cell.angle_gamma   90.00
#
_symmetry.space_group_name_H-M   'P 1'
#
loop_
_entity.id
_entity.type
_entity.pdbx_description
1 polymer ?
#
loop_
_entity_poly.entity_id
_entity_poly.type
_entity_poly.pdbx_seq_one_letter_code
_entity_poly.pdbx_strand_id
1 'polypeptide(L)'
;LTITNDDFEDFRTGAAAAYFISLPMNSQAIATHVVSGVPPPVQPRHQPSQLEAFIKKKKLDVSLYPTLTKDNLFDEYRRTLEATAHHHDLYNVIDHTYTPNTPEEQELLKQQSIFLYTVFIQTLKTEQGKMIVREHENDHDGREVYKKLVAHYSSSTTAQLMASDTLKYITNTKLGSGEWKGNTESFILYWKNQVRLYDSQVVPAKRLHEDLKQTILENAVNDVAELRQVKANAQQLAIRNGQQLTYQQYYDLLISVAQAFDKK
;
A
#
# COMPACT_ATOMS: atom_id res chain seq x y z
N LEU A 1 -16.94 15.61 40.92
CA LEU A 1 -17.60 16.81 40.42
C LEU A 1 -17.69 16.65 38.91
N THR A 2 -18.91 16.54 38.39
CA THR A 2 -19.22 16.45 36.95
C THR A 2 -19.39 17.87 36.45
N ILE A 3 -18.50 18.31 35.57
CA ILE A 3 -18.57 19.61 34.92
C ILE A 3 -19.75 19.58 33.92
N THR A 4 -20.69 20.50 34.03
CA THR A 4 -21.84 20.60 33.14
C THR A 4 -21.57 21.60 32.01
N ASN A 5 -22.46 21.64 30.99
CA ASN A 5 -22.34 22.61 29.89
C ASN A 5 -22.51 24.06 30.37
N ASP A 6 -23.27 24.27 31.42
CA ASP A 6 -23.47 25.59 32.01
C ASP A 6 -22.20 26.11 32.68
N ASP A 7 -21.42 25.23 33.33
CA ASP A 7 -20.09 25.54 33.88
C ASP A 7 -19.11 26.04 32.79
N PHE A 8 -19.27 25.56 31.56
CA PHE A 8 -18.42 25.93 30.44
C PHE A 8 -18.78 27.33 29.84
N GLU A 9 -20.06 27.67 29.81
CA GLU A 9 -20.51 29.00 29.39
C GLU A 9 -20.14 30.08 30.43
N ASP A 10 -20.24 29.80 31.71
CA ASP A 10 -19.79 30.66 32.80
C ASP A 10 -18.31 30.95 32.76
N PHE A 11 -17.50 29.94 32.39
CA PHE A 11 -16.06 30.11 32.17
C PHE A 11 -15.75 31.02 30.97
N ARG A 12 -16.52 30.92 29.89
CA ARG A 12 -16.37 31.73 28.69
C ARG A 12 -16.75 33.22 28.92
N THR A 13 -17.70 33.51 29.79
CA THR A 13 -18.16 34.87 30.10
C THR A 13 -17.38 35.56 31.22
N GLY A 14 -16.38 34.87 31.83
CA GLY A 14 -15.59 35.40 32.92
C GLY A 14 -16.27 35.33 34.31
N ALA A 15 -17.50 34.84 34.37
CA ALA A 15 -18.23 34.70 35.65
C ALA A 15 -17.64 33.60 36.54
N ALA A 16 -17.06 32.58 35.95
CA ALA A 16 -16.41 31.45 36.66
C ALA A 16 -15.14 31.84 37.43
N ALA A 17 -14.51 32.96 37.09
CA ALA A 17 -13.33 33.44 37.80
C ALA A 17 -13.60 33.71 39.32
N ALA A 18 -14.82 34.15 39.65
CA ALA A 18 -15.24 34.37 41.02
C ALA A 18 -15.47 33.05 41.80
N TYR A 19 -15.88 31.99 41.11
CA TYR A 19 -16.17 30.70 41.69
C TYR A 19 -14.87 29.95 42.10
N PHE A 20 -13.85 30.02 41.28
CA PHE A 20 -12.54 29.37 41.59
C PHE A 20 -11.76 30.09 42.72
N ILE A 21 -12.00 31.40 42.95
CA ILE A 21 -11.38 32.17 44.06
C ILE A 21 -11.94 31.71 45.41
N SER A 22 -13.13 31.10 45.45
CA SER A 22 -13.79 30.66 46.68
C SER A 22 -13.43 29.23 47.11
N LEU A 23 -12.62 28.49 46.31
CA LEU A 23 -12.21 27.12 46.66
C LEU A 23 -10.96 27.13 47.58
N PRO A 24 -11.00 26.49 48.75
CA PRO A 24 -9.96 26.64 49.79
C PRO A 24 -8.60 26.03 49.48
N MET A 25 -8.45 25.30 48.37
CA MET A 25 -7.19 24.61 48.06
C MET A 25 -6.27 25.32 47.06
N ASN A 26 -6.70 26.42 46.42
CA ASN A 26 -5.88 27.10 45.38
C ASN A 26 -5.84 28.65 45.51
N SER A 27 -6.42 29.20 46.59
CA SER A 27 -6.59 30.65 46.71
C SER A 27 -5.28 31.43 46.83
N GLN A 28 -4.20 30.84 47.35
CA GLN A 28 -2.90 31.51 47.48
C GLN A 28 -2.10 31.57 46.15
N ALA A 29 -2.20 30.55 45.33
CA ALA A 29 -1.47 30.52 44.06
C ALA A 29 -2.11 31.44 42.99
N ILE A 30 -3.43 31.57 43.03
CA ILE A 30 -4.17 32.44 42.08
C ILE A 30 -4.09 33.92 42.48
N ALA A 31 -4.14 34.25 43.79
CA ALA A 31 -4.05 35.62 44.30
C ALA A 31 -2.70 36.25 44.00
N THR A 32 -1.60 35.53 44.06
CA THR A 32 -0.24 36.05 43.77
C THR A 32 -0.02 36.37 42.28
N HIS A 33 -0.69 35.67 41.35
CA HIS A 33 -0.55 35.93 39.91
C HIS A 33 -1.46 37.06 39.38
N VAL A 34 -2.60 37.31 40.01
CA VAL A 34 -3.52 38.39 39.62
C VAL A 34 -2.95 39.74 40.02
N VAL A 35 -2.19 39.82 41.13
CA VAL A 35 -1.61 41.09 41.59
C VAL A 35 -0.41 41.52 40.77
N SER A 36 0.34 40.58 40.11
CA SER A 36 1.53 40.94 39.34
C SER A 36 1.31 41.26 37.87
N GLY A 37 0.08 41.07 37.35
CA GLY A 37 -0.23 41.37 35.94
C GLY A 37 0.60 40.59 34.90
N VAL A 38 1.42 39.62 35.35
CA VAL A 38 2.24 38.78 34.48
C VAL A 38 1.53 37.41 34.35
N PRO A 39 1.07 37.02 33.15
CA PRO A 39 0.55 35.68 32.93
C PRO A 39 1.64 34.66 33.29
N PRO A 40 1.29 33.52 33.95
CA PRO A 40 2.28 32.51 34.23
C PRO A 40 2.95 32.09 32.91
N PRO A 41 4.27 31.88 32.90
CA PRO A 41 4.93 31.43 31.69
C PRO A 41 4.26 30.18 31.20
N VAL A 42 3.65 30.27 30.01
CA VAL A 42 3.08 29.13 29.31
C VAL A 42 4.24 28.16 29.09
N GLN A 43 4.31 27.14 29.93
CA GLN A 43 5.27 26.07 29.69
C GLN A 43 4.97 25.53 28.29
N PRO A 44 5.94 25.53 27.37
CA PRO A 44 5.73 24.96 26.06
C PRO A 44 5.24 23.53 26.27
N ARG A 45 4.04 23.23 25.82
CA ARG A 45 3.52 21.85 25.84
C ARG A 45 4.57 21.03 25.11
N HIS A 46 5.22 20.13 25.82
CA HIS A 46 6.18 19.22 25.26
C HIS A 46 5.42 18.40 24.20
N GLN A 47 5.59 18.75 22.92
CA GLN A 47 5.08 17.90 21.86
C GLN A 47 5.92 16.62 21.90
N PRO A 48 5.29 15.44 22.06
CA PRO A 48 6.05 14.20 22.11
C PRO A 48 6.83 14.07 20.80
N SER A 49 8.07 13.66 20.90
CA SER A 49 8.88 13.39 19.74
C SER A 49 8.28 12.23 18.91
N GLN A 50 8.69 12.10 17.64
CA GLN A 50 8.22 11.00 16.78
C GLN A 50 8.54 9.63 17.38
N LEU A 51 9.71 9.50 18.02
CA LEU A 51 10.10 8.29 18.74
C LEU A 51 9.17 8.00 19.93
N GLU A 52 8.89 9.00 20.77
CA GLU A 52 7.97 8.85 21.88
C GLU A 52 6.54 8.51 21.43
N ALA A 53 6.09 9.15 20.35
CA ALA A 53 4.79 8.86 19.74
C ALA A 53 4.71 7.42 19.22
N PHE A 54 5.76 6.93 18.55
CA PHE A 54 5.86 5.56 18.06
C PHE A 54 5.87 4.55 19.21
N ILE A 55 6.69 4.77 20.25
CA ILE A 55 6.75 3.90 21.43
C ILE A 55 5.42 3.86 22.17
N LYS A 56 4.71 4.99 22.29
CA LYS A 56 3.37 5.03 22.89
C LYS A 56 2.31 4.32 22.05
N LYS A 57 2.42 4.36 20.71
CA LYS A 57 1.59 3.60 19.76
C LYS A 57 1.91 2.09 19.76
N LYS A 58 2.75 1.56 20.64
CA LYS A 58 3.30 0.18 20.67
C LYS A 58 2.27 -0.97 20.70
N LYS A 59 0.98 -0.65 20.61
CA LYS A 59 -0.12 -1.59 20.29
C LYS A 59 -0.44 -1.62 18.80
N LEU A 60 0.57 -1.45 17.94
CA LEU A 60 0.37 -1.67 16.50
C LEU A 60 -0.09 -3.12 16.31
N ASP A 61 -1.25 -3.27 15.69
CA ASP A 61 -1.88 -4.57 15.52
C ASP A 61 -1.22 -5.32 14.34
N VAL A 62 -0.45 -6.35 14.66
CA VAL A 62 0.19 -7.20 13.64
C VAL A 62 -0.85 -7.94 12.80
N SER A 63 -2.07 -8.15 13.31
CA SER A 63 -3.13 -8.84 12.57
C SER A 63 -3.62 -8.07 11.33
N LEU A 64 -3.34 -6.78 11.24
CA LEU A 64 -3.66 -5.95 10.07
C LEU A 64 -2.73 -6.21 8.87
N TYR A 65 -1.60 -6.89 9.09
CA TYR A 65 -0.66 -7.20 8.03
C TYR A 65 -1.05 -8.47 7.28
N PRO A 66 -0.86 -8.49 5.95
CA PRO A 66 -1.20 -9.66 5.15
C PRO A 66 -0.32 -10.86 5.50
N THR A 67 -0.79 -12.06 5.23
CA THR A 67 -0.03 -13.30 5.42
C THR A 67 0.41 -13.85 4.07
N LEU A 68 1.72 -14.09 3.90
CA LEU A 68 2.28 -14.75 2.72
C LEU A 68 2.26 -16.27 2.89
N THR A 69 1.33 -16.93 2.24
CA THR A 69 1.16 -18.40 2.30
C THR A 69 1.76 -19.12 1.09
N LYS A 70 1.93 -18.44 -0.04
CA LYS A 70 2.48 -18.98 -1.30
C LYS A 70 3.34 -17.93 -1.97
N ASP A 71 4.44 -18.37 -2.58
CA ASP A 71 5.42 -17.49 -3.22
C ASP A 71 4.84 -16.67 -4.37
N ASN A 72 3.91 -17.24 -5.13
CA ASN A 72 3.24 -16.54 -6.25
C ASN A 72 2.29 -15.40 -5.81
N LEU A 73 1.97 -15.29 -4.52
CA LEU A 73 1.17 -14.21 -3.96
C LEU A 73 2.01 -13.04 -3.42
N PHE A 74 3.34 -13.08 -3.64
CA PHE A 74 4.24 -12.06 -3.07
C PHE A 74 3.91 -10.63 -3.55
N ASP A 75 3.52 -10.43 -4.79
CA ASP A 75 3.16 -9.09 -5.30
C ASP A 75 1.96 -8.49 -4.56
N GLU A 76 0.92 -9.28 -4.31
CA GLU A 76 -0.25 -8.87 -3.54
C GLU A 76 0.09 -8.64 -2.06
N TYR A 77 0.84 -9.57 -1.48
CA TYR A 77 1.36 -9.45 -0.11
C TYR A 77 2.16 -8.16 0.06
N ARG A 78 3.12 -7.91 -0.83
CA ARG A 78 3.99 -6.73 -0.80
C ARG A 78 3.17 -5.44 -0.84
N ARG A 79 2.23 -5.29 -1.78
CA ARG A 79 1.40 -4.08 -1.90
C ARG A 79 0.57 -3.82 -0.65
N THR A 80 -0.02 -4.86 -0.09
CA THR A 80 -0.84 -4.73 1.12
C THR A 80 0.05 -4.43 2.34
N LEU A 81 1.21 -5.08 2.45
CA LEU A 81 2.19 -4.80 3.50
C LEU A 81 2.66 -3.34 3.44
N GLU A 82 3.06 -2.85 2.26
CA GLU A 82 3.51 -1.46 2.07
C GLU A 82 2.41 -0.46 2.45
N ALA A 83 1.16 -0.69 2.02
CA ALA A 83 0.02 0.16 2.37
C ALA A 83 -0.23 0.20 3.89
N THR A 84 -0.18 -0.97 4.56
CA THR A 84 -0.34 -1.07 6.02
C THR A 84 0.83 -0.41 6.75
N ALA A 85 2.06 -0.60 6.27
CA ALA A 85 3.26 0.03 6.82
C ALA A 85 3.19 1.56 6.73
N HIS A 86 2.71 2.11 5.60
CA HIS A 86 2.45 3.54 5.46
C HIS A 86 1.42 4.05 6.47
N HIS A 87 0.32 3.31 6.68
CA HIS A 87 -0.69 3.66 7.68
C HIS A 87 -0.13 3.67 9.12
N HIS A 88 0.87 2.86 9.38
CA HIS A 88 1.53 2.74 10.68
C HIS A 88 2.79 3.61 10.84
N ASP A 89 3.03 4.56 9.94
CA ASP A 89 4.21 5.44 9.93
C ASP A 89 5.54 4.67 9.81
N LEU A 90 5.54 3.52 9.11
CA LEU A 90 6.72 2.67 8.90
C LEU A 90 7.35 2.83 7.50
N TYR A 91 6.97 3.87 6.74
CA TYR A 91 7.45 4.05 5.37
C TYR A 91 8.98 4.16 5.29
N ASN A 92 9.63 4.79 6.27
CA ASN A 92 11.09 4.93 6.31
C ASN A 92 11.83 3.59 6.43
N VAL A 93 11.23 2.60 7.11
CA VAL A 93 11.86 1.30 7.29
C VAL A 93 11.77 0.43 6.04
N ILE A 94 10.73 0.61 5.21
CA ILE A 94 10.60 -0.08 3.93
C ILE A 94 11.27 0.66 2.77
N ASP A 95 11.62 1.94 2.94
CA ASP A 95 12.40 2.71 1.97
C ASP A 95 13.90 2.52 2.21
N HIS A 96 14.55 1.73 1.36
CA HIS A 96 15.98 1.46 1.47
C HIS A 96 16.87 2.67 1.16
N THR A 97 16.32 3.71 0.53
CA THR A 97 17.07 4.94 0.23
C THR A 97 17.08 5.91 1.41
N TYR A 98 16.16 5.75 2.37
CA TYR A 98 16.10 6.58 3.55
C TYR A 98 17.31 6.39 4.44
N THR A 99 17.97 7.49 4.79
CA THR A 99 19.10 7.54 5.73
C THR A 99 18.76 8.50 6.85
N PRO A 100 18.75 8.04 8.12
CA PRO A 100 18.46 8.90 9.26
C PRO A 100 19.60 9.91 9.47
N ASN A 101 19.26 11.18 9.73
CA ASN A 101 20.21 12.28 9.88
C ASN A 101 20.52 12.58 11.35
N THR A 102 19.66 12.20 12.28
CA THR A 102 19.79 12.47 13.71
C THR A 102 19.87 11.18 14.51
N PRO A 103 20.47 11.18 15.73
CA PRO A 103 20.46 10.02 16.61
C PRO A 103 19.04 9.55 16.98
N GLU A 104 18.10 10.49 17.10
CA GLU A 104 16.70 10.17 17.38
C GLU A 104 16.03 9.43 16.20
N GLU A 105 16.27 9.89 14.98
CA GLU A 105 15.78 9.19 13.76
C GLU A 105 16.42 7.80 13.62
N GLN A 106 17.69 7.64 14.00
CA GLN A 106 18.34 6.32 14.01
C GLN A 106 17.67 5.36 14.99
N GLU A 107 17.39 5.83 16.21
CA GLU A 107 16.70 4.99 17.21
C GLU A 107 15.25 4.71 16.79
N LEU A 108 14.53 5.68 16.21
CA LEU A 108 13.19 5.47 15.65
C LEU A 108 13.21 4.40 14.56
N LEU A 109 14.13 4.51 13.60
CA LEU A 109 14.26 3.54 12.50
C LEU A 109 14.56 2.13 13.06
N LYS A 110 15.42 2.03 14.08
CA LYS A 110 15.69 0.76 14.75
C LYS A 110 14.46 0.16 15.41
N GLN A 111 13.68 0.95 16.14
CA GLN A 111 12.46 0.48 16.80
C GLN A 111 11.39 0.07 15.76
N GLN A 112 11.28 0.79 14.66
CA GLN A 112 10.43 0.46 13.52
C GLN A 112 10.88 -0.84 12.83
N SER A 113 12.19 -1.06 12.67
CA SER A 113 12.76 -2.27 12.09
C SER A 113 12.46 -3.50 12.95
N ILE A 114 12.64 -3.41 14.26
CA ILE A 114 12.30 -4.48 15.22
C ILE A 114 10.81 -4.82 15.16
N PHE A 115 9.95 -3.81 15.07
CA PHE A 115 8.50 -4.06 14.92
C PHE A 115 8.19 -4.79 13.61
N LEU A 116 8.76 -4.33 12.48
CA LEU A 116 8.57 -4.97 11.18
C LEU A 116 9.10 -6.41 11.17
N TYR A 117 10.21 -6.70 11.85
CA TYR A 117 10.70 -8.05 12.06
C TYR A 117 9.66 -8.94 12.77
N THR A 118 9.01 -8.42 13.81
CA THR A 118 7.92 -9.13 14.51
C THR A 118 6.73 -9.41 13.57
N VAL A 119 6.39 -8.47 12.70
CA VAL A 119 5.38 -8.68 11.64
C VAL A 119 5.78 -9.86 10.74
N PHE A 120 7.03 -9.90 10.27
CA PHE A 120 7.50 -10.95 9.36
C PHE A 120 7.48 -12.34 10.00
N ILE A 121 7.88 -12.48 11.27
CA ILE A 121 7.76 -13.76 11.99
C ILE A 121 6.32 -14.29 11.95
N GLN A 122 5.35 -13.41 12.11
CA GLN A 122 3.94 -13.81 12.19
C GLN A 122 3.28 -14.01 10.83
N THR A 123 3.72 -13.31 9.80
CA THR A 123 3.02 -13.24 8.51
C THR A 123 3.67 -14.06 7.40
N LEU A 124 4.97 -14.37 7.46
CA LEU A 124 5.65 -15.18 6.46
C LEU A 124 5.49 -16.67 6.77
N LYS A 125 4.71 -17.37 5.95
CA LYS A 125 4.44 -18.82 6.10
C LYS A 125 5.13 -19.66 5.05
N THR A 126 5.67 -19.07 3.98
CA THR A 126 6.46 -19.79 2.98
C THR A 126 7.82 -20.19 3.55
N GLU A 127 8.37 -21.30 3.09
CA GLU A 127 9.67 -21.79 3.60
C GLU A 127 10.79 -20.78 3.30
N GLN A 128 10.76 -20.16 2.12
CA GLN A 128 11.74 -19.14 1.76
C GLN A 128 11.61 -17.90 2.65
N GLY A 129 10.38 -17.45 2.92
CA GLY A 129 10.14 -16.32 3.84
C GLY A 129 10.66 -16.60 5.23
N LYS A 130 10.38 -17.78 5.78
CA LYS A 130 10.87 -18.20 7.09
C LYS A 130 12.39 -18.27 7.16
N MET A 131 13.05 -18.75 6.08
CA MET A 131 14.50 -18.84 6.01
C MET A 131 15.13 -17.44 6.08
N ILE A 132 14.63 -16.48 5.29
CA ILE A 132 15.12 -15.09 5.29
C ILE A 132 14.94 -14.45 6.68
N VAL A 133 13.81 -14.68 7.37
CA VAL A 133 13.59 -14.17 8.73
C VAL A 133 14.59 -14.76 9.71
N ARG A 134 14.88 -16.07 9.65
CA ARG A 134 15.87 -16.74 10.54
C ARG A 134 17.28 -16.20 10.38
N GLU A 135 17.67 -15.74 9.19
CA GLU A 135 18.98 -15.10 8.99
C GLU A 135 19.17 -13.85 9.86
N HIS A 136 18.07 -13.24 10.31
CA HIS A 136 18.03 -12.02 11.13
C HIS A 136 17.53 -12.28 12.57
N GLU A 137 17.66 -13.52 13.05
CA GLU A 137 17.22 -13.92 14.40
C GLU A 137 17.97 -13.17 15.51
N ASN A 138 19.24 -12.82 15.29
CA ASN A 138 20.07 -12.18 16.30
C ASN A 138 19.97 -10.66 16.31
N ASP A 139 19.76 -10.03 15.16
CA ASP A 139 19.74 -8.56 15.01
C ASP A 139 18.31 -7.99 14.95
N HIS A 140 17.31 -8.83 14.67
CA HIS A 140 15.90 -8.46 14.51
C HIS A 140 15.70 -7.35 13.46
N ASP A 141 16.54 -7.34 12.41
CA ASP A 141 16.48 -6.30 11.37
C ASP A 141 15.39 -6.58 10.32
N GLY A 142 14.19 -6.08 10.57
CA GLY A 142 13.06 -6.17 9.64
C GLY A 142 13.29 -5.42 8.34
N ARG A 143 14.12 -4.37 8.34
CA ARG A 143 14.48 -3.63 7.12
C ARG A 143 15.29 -4.49 6.16
N GLU A 144 16.31 -5.18 6.64
CA GLU A 144 17.11 -6.11 5.83
C GLU A 144 16.30 -7.35 5.43
N VAL A 145 15.42 -7.86 6.30
CA VAL A 145 14.47 -8.92 5.92
C VAL A 145 13.61 -8.48 4.73
N TYR A 146 13.00 -7.29 4.79
CA TYR A 146 12.18 -6.77 3.69
C TYR A 146 12.98 -6.64 2.39
N LYS A 147 14.18 -6.08 2.44
CA LYS A 147 15.07 -5.92 1.30
C LYS A 147 15.42 -7.27 0.66
N LYS A 148 15.77 -8.27 1.47
CA LYS A 148 16.05 -9.63 0.98
C LYS A 148 14.82 -10.30 0.37
N LEU A 149 13.63 -10.12 0.96
CA LEU A 149 12.38 -10.61 0.37
C LEU A 149 12.14 -9.99 -1.00
N VAL A 150 12.21 -8.65 -1.11
CA VAL A 150 12.03 -7.96 -2.39
C VAL A 150 13.08 -8.42 -3.41
N ALA A 151 14.34 -8.52 -3.03
CA ALA A 151 15.41 -9.01 -3.91
C ALA A 151 15.14 -10.44 -4.37
N HIS A 152 14.75 -11.34 -3.45
CA HIS A 152 14.43 -12.73 -3.78
C HIS A 152 13.31 -12.84 -4.81
N TYR A 153 12.17 -12.18 -4.57
CA TYR A 153 11.01 -12.28 -5.45
C TYR A 153 11.08 -11.42 -6.71
N SER A 154 12.05 -10.48 -6.81
CA SER A 154 12.21 -9.60 -7.99
C SER A 154 13.37 -9.99 -8.89
N SER A 155 14.43 -10.62 -8.37
CA SER A 155 15.68 -10.83 -9.12
C SER A 155 16.26 -12.25 -9.04
N SER A 156 15.67 -13.13 -8.23
CA SER A 156 16.13 -14.54 -8.16
C SER A 156 15.83 -15.31 -9.45
N THR A 157 16.49 -16.45 -9.64
CA THR A 157 16.18 -17.38 -10.73
C THR A 157 14.72 -17.84 -10.67
N THR A 158 14.18 -18.05 -9.46
CA THR A 158 12.76 -18.39 -9.25
C THR A 158 11.84 -17.28 -9.76
N ALA A 159 12.15 -16.01 -9.47
CA ALA A 159 11.39 -14.87 -9.98
C ALA A 159 11.43 -14.79 -11.51
N GLN A 160 12.58 -15.05 -12.12
CA GLN A 160 12.73 -15.10 -13.58
C GLN A 160 11.92 -16.22 -14.20
N LEU A 161 11.87 -17.40 -13.59
CA LEU A 161 11.04 -18.52 -14.05
C LEU A 161 9.55 -18.17 -13.93
N MET A 162 9.11 -17.60 -12.81
CA MET A 162 7.72 -17.15 -12.62
C MET A 162 7.32 -16.09 -13.66
N ALA A 163 8.19 -15.11 -13.92
CA ALA A 163 7.97 -14.14 -14.98
C ALA A 163 7.86 -14.78 -16.36
N SER A 164 8.73 -15.74 -16.67
CA SER A 164 8.69 -16.51 -17.92
C SER A 164 7.37 -17.28 -18.07
N ASP A 165 6.90 -17.94 -17.01
CA ASP A 165 5.65 -18.70 -17.04
C ASP A 165 4.42 -17.75 -17.17
N THR A 166 4.48 -16.59 -16.50
CA THR A 166 3.45 -15.54 -16.67
C THR A 166 3.45 -15.04 -18.12
N LEU A 167 4.62 -14.79 -18.71
CA LEU A 167 4.72 -14.37 -20.12
C LEU A 167 4.18 -15.44 -21.08
N LYS A 168 4.53 -16.71 -20.88
CA LYS A 168 3.97 -17.83 -21.65
C LYS A 168 2.45 -17.87 -21.56
N TYR A 169 1.89 -17.69 -20.35
CA TYR A 169 0.45 -17.61 -20.17
C TYR A 169 -0.14 -16.46 -20.98
N ILE A 170 0.37 -15.24 -20.82
CA ILE A 170 -0.11 -14.03 -21.52
C ILE A 170 -0.12 -14.23 -23.04
N THR A 171 0.94 -14.85 -23.59
CA THR A 171 1.12 -14.98 -25.06
C THR A 171 0.35 -16.13 -25.66
N ASN A 172 0.06 -17.20 -24.92
CA ASN A 172 -0.52 -18.43 -25.46
C ASN A 172 -1.99 -18.61 -25.13
N THR A 173 -2.48 -17.93 -24.07
CA THR A 173 -3.86 -18.11 -23.63
C THR A 173 -4.83 -17.48 -24.63
N LYS A 174 -5.94 -18.17 -24.90
CA LYS A 174 -6.99 -17.74 -25.84
C LYS A 174 -8.37 -17.91 -25.20
N LEU A 175 -9.17 -16.88 -25.35
CA LEU A 175 -10.59 -16.95 -25.05
C LEU A 175 -11.27 -17.81 -26.12
N GLY A 176 -12.03 -18.82 -25.72
CA GLY A 176 -12.67 -19.76 -26.66
C GLY A 176 -11.95 -21.10 -26.80
N SER A 177 -10.73 -21.26 -26.26
CA SER A 177 -10.04 -22.56 -26.24
C SER A 177 -10.67 -23.62 -25.32
N GLY A 178 -11.69 -23.24 -24.52
CA GLY A 178 -12.31 -24.10 -23.51
C GLY A 178 -11.56 -24.18 -22.18
N GLU A 179 -10.39 -23.57 -22.07
CA GLU A 179 -9.59 -23.52 -20.83
C GLU A 179 -10.13 -22.50 -19.83
N TRP A 180 -10.72 -21.41 -20.32
CA TRP A 180 -11.31 -20.37 -19.49
C TRP A 180 -12.78 -20.71 -19.13
N LYS A 181 -13.05 -20.76 -17.81
CA LYS A 181 -14.40 -21.14 -17.29
C LYS A 181 -15.25 -19.93 -16.88
N GLY A 182 -14.70 -18.73 -16.90
CA GLY A 182 -15.39 -17.48 -16.58
C GLY A 182 -16.09 -16.86 -17.80
N ASN A 183 -16.73 -15.72 -17.59
CA ASN A 183 -17.27 -14.92 -18.68
C ASN A 183 -16.18 -14.16 -19.43
N THR A 184 -16.54 -13.53 -20.55
CA THR A 184 -15.64 -12.84 -21.46
C THR A 184 -14.95 -11.64 -20.79
N GLU A 185 -15.72 -10.83 -20.06
CA GLU A 185 -15.19 -9.70 -19.32
C GLU A 185 -14.13 -10.15 -18.30
N SER A 186 -14.43 -11.17 -17.50
CA SER A 186 -13.52 -11.68 -16.47
C SER A 186 -12.21 -12.22 -17.07
N PHE A 187 -12.25 -12.79 -18.28
CA PHE A 187 -11.03 -13.17 -19.01
C PHE A 187 -10.14 -11.98 -19.31
N ILE A 188 -10.69 -10.91 -19.87
CA ILE A 188 -9.94 -9.72 -20.28
C ILE A 188 -9.34 -9.03 -19.05
N LEU A 189 -10.10 -8.91 -17.95
CA LEU A 189 -9.65 -8.38 -16.68
C LEU A 189 -8.50 -9.21 -16.08
N TYR A 190 -8.66 -10.55 -16.08
CA TYR A 190 -7.63 -11.46 -15.60
C TYR A 190 -6.37 -11.36 -16.45
N TRP A 191 -6.49 -11.36 -17.78
CA TRP A 191 -5.37 -11.21 -18.70
C TRP A 191 -4.60 -9.89 -18.44
N LYS A 192 -5.30 -8.77 -18.29
CA LYS A 192 -4.68 -7.47 -17.94
C LYS A 192 -3.93 -7.53 -16.62
N ASN A 193 -4.49 -8.23 -15.63
CA ASN A 193 -3.81 -8.42 -14.35
C ASN A 193 -2.53 -9.27 -14.50
N GLN A 194 -2.52 -10.30 -15.36
CA GLN A 194 -1.31 -11.07 -15.64
C GLN A 194 -0.23 -10.21 -16.33
N VAL A 195 -0.60 -9.33 -17.25
CA VAL A 195 0.34 -8.35 -17.85
C VAL A 195 0.94 -7.44 -16.78
N ARG A 196 0.12 -6.90 -15.88
CA ARG A 196 0.58 -6.08 -14.76
C ARG A 196 1.54 -6.87 -13.85
N LEU A 197 1.20 -8.11 -13.55
CA LEU A 197 2.04 -8.99 -12.73
C LEU A 197 3.40 -9.23 -13.39
N TYR A 198 3.42 -9.56 -14.69
CA TYR A 198 4.65 -9.69 -15.46
C TYR A 198 5.50 -8.41 -15.40
N ASP A 199 4.90 -7.26 -15.70
CA ASP A 199 5.59 -5.97 -15.69
C ASP A 199 6.16 -5.60 -14.31
N SER A 200 5.56 -6.10 -13.22
CA SER A 200 6.07 -5.89 -11.85
C SER A 200 7.24 -6.81 -11.49
N GLN A 201 7.36 -7.96 -12.16
CA GLN A 201 8.40 -8.97 -11.92
C GLN A 201 9.67 -8.75 -12.74
N VAL A 202 9.60 -7.91 -13.78
CA VAL A 202 10.74 -7.69 -14.68
C VAL A 202 11.29 -6.27 -14.56
N VAL A 203 12.57 -6.10 -14.93
CA VAL A 203 13.18 -4.77 -15.02
C VAL A 203 12.48 -3.91 -16.06
N PRO A 204 12.44 -2.57 -15.92
CA PRO A 204 11.70 -1.67 -16.82
C PRO A 204 11.98 -1.91 -18.32
N ALA A 205 13.22 -2.22 -18.68
CA ALA A 205 13.62 -2.49 -20.07
C ALA A 205 13.03 -3.79 -20.67
N LYS A 206 12.50 -4.69 -19.83
CA LYS A 206 11.88 -5.96 -20.27
C LYS A 206 10.35 -5.93 -20.18
N ARG A 207 9.75 -4.81 -19.74
CA ARG A 207 8.30 -4.67 -19.70
C ARG A 207 7.72 -4.69 -21.10
N LEU A 208 6.49 -5.19 -21.22
CA LEU A 208 5.81 -5.24 -22.49
C LEU A 208 5.47 -3.83 -22.97
N HIS A 209 5.88 -3.50 -24.20
CA HIS A 209 5.49 -2.25 -24.85
C HIS A 209 4.00 -2.24 -25.15
N GLU A 210 3.36 -1.08 -25.18
CA GLU A 210 1.90 -0.95 -25.34
C GLU A 210 1.40 -1.59 -26.65
N ASP A 211 2.11 -1.42 -27.76
CA ASP A 211 1.76 -2.05 -29.05
C ASP A 211 1.80 -3.57 -28.99
N LEU A 212 2.77 -4.12 -28.25
CA LEU A 212 2.89 -5.57 -28.06
C LEU A 212 1.76 -6.10 -27.16
N LYS A 213 1.43 -5.37 -26.07
CA LYS A 213 0.28 -5.69 -25.23
C LYS A 213 -1.01 -5.74 -26.04
N GLN A 214 -1.24 -4.74 -26.90
CA GLN A 214 -2.40 -4.70 -27.78
C GLN A 214 -2.42 -5.90 -28.72
N THR A 215 -1.31 -6.18 -29.42
CA THR A 215 -1.22 -7.30 -30.38
C THR A 215 -1.49 -8.65 -29.71
N ILE A 216 -0.94 -8.88 -28.52
CA ILE A 216 -1.14 -10.14 -27.78
C ILE A 216 -2.60 -10.25 -27.33
N LEU A 217 -3.21 -9.16 -26.82
CA LEU A 217 -4.61 -9.15 -26.41
C LEU A 217 -5.55 -9.41 -27.60
N GLU A 218 -5.29 -8.77 -28.76
CA GLU A 218 -6.02 -9.02 -29.99
C GLU A 218 -6.01 -10.52 -30.37
N ASN A 219 -4.84 -11.16 -30.28
CA ASN A 219 -4.71 -12.58 -30.55
C ASN A 219 -5.43 -13.45 -29.50
N ALA A 220 -5.40 -13.05 -28.23
CA ALA A 220 -6.04 -13.77 -27.13
C ALA A 220 -7.58 -13.82 -27.26
N VAL A 221 -8.21 -12.81 -27.86
CA VAL A 221 -9.67 -12.71 -28.01
C VAL A 221 -10.16 -12.98 -29.42
N ASN A 222 -9.27 -13.29 -30.36
CA ASN A 222 -9.59 -13.41 -31.80
C ASN A 222 -10.63 -14.49 -32.15
N ASP A 223 -10.78 -15.52 -31.33
CA ASP A 223 -11.69 -16.62 -31.58
C ASP A 223 -13.17 -16.28 -31.25
N VAL A 224 -13.42 -15.15 -30.56
CA VAL A 224 -14.75 -14.60 -30.33
C VAL A 224 -15.07 -13.56 -31.40
N ALA A 225 -16.07 -13.81 -32.24
CA ALA A 225 -16.38 -13.00 -33.41
C ALA A 225 -16.68 -11.53 -33.07
N GLU A 226 -17.45 -11.28 -32.01
CA GLU A 226 -17.82 -9.95 -31.56
C GLU A 226 -16.57 -9.15 -31.11
N LEU A 227 -15.63 -9.79 -30.39
CA LEU A 227 -14.40 -9.15 -29.93
C LEU A 227 -13.41 -8.90 -31.07
N ARG A 228 -13.33 -9.83 -32.02
CA ARG A 228 -12.53 -9.66 -33.24
C ARG A 228 -13.02 -8.45 -34.06
N GLN A 229 -14.34 -8.19 -34.08
CA GLN A 229 -14.90 -7.02 -34.76
C GLN A 229 -14.45 -5.69 -34.16
N VAL A 230 -14.11 -5.65 -32.85
CA VAL A 230 -13.56 -4.45 -32.20
C VAL A 230 -12.28 -4.00 -32.87
N LYS A 231 -11.39 -4.94 -33.21
CA LYS A 231 -10.15 -4.63 -33.95
C LYS A 231 -10.43 -3.98 -35.31
N ALA A 232 -11.35 -4.54 -36.09
CA ALA A 232 -11.72 -4.00 -37.38
C ALA A 232 -12.32 -2.58 -37.26
N ASN A 233 -13.19 -2.37 -36.29
CA ASN A 233 -13.78 -1.06 -36.01
C ASN A 233 -12.73 -0.06 -35.54
N ALA A 234 -11.79 -0.46 -34.69
CA ALA A 234 -10.67 0.38 -34.25
C ALA A 234 -9.78 0.82 -35.41
N GLN A 235 -9.47 -0.10 -36.34
CA GLN A 235 -8.71 0.20 -37.54
C GLN A 235 -9.45 1.17 -38.48
N GLN A 236 -10.76 0.99 -38.66
CA GLN A 236 -11.57 1.93 -39.48
C GLN A 236 -11.62 3.32 -38.84
N LEU A 237 -11.76 3.42 -37.53
CA LEU A 237 -11.70 4.70 -36.82
C LEU A 237 -10.33 5.38 -36.97
N ALA A 238 -9.26 4.61 -36.90
CA ALA A 238 -7.89 5.12 -37.07
C ALA A 238 -7.70 5.69 -38.48
N ILE A 239 -8.15 4.99 -39.51
CA ILE A 239 -8.09 5.44 -40.91
C ILE A 239 -8.92 6.73 -41.09
N ARG A 240 -10.12 6.78 -40.51
CA ARG A 240 -11.04 7.92 -40.65
C ARG A 240 -10.55 9.17 -39.92
N ASN A 241 -9.96 9.01 -38.75
CA ASN A 241 -9.56 10.11 -37.86
C ASN A 241 -8.06 10.45 -37.97
N GLY A 242 -7.27 9.66 -38.69
CA GLY A 242 -5.82 9.85 -38.83
C GLY A 242 -5.03 9.54 -37.53
N GLN A 243 -5.66 8.92 -36.55
CA GLN A 243 -5.04 8.57 -35.27
C GLN A 243 -5.31 7.11 -34.90
N GLN A 244 -4.27 6.37 -34.56
CA GLN A 244 -4.41 5.04 -34.00
C GLN A 244 -4.91 5.13 -32.53
N LEU A 245 -5.74 4.18 -32.16
CA LEU A 245 -6.15 4.04 -30.75
C LEU A 245 -4.95 3.62 -29.91
N THR A 246 -4.82 4.22 -28.74
CA THR A 246 -3.89 3.73 -27.73
C THR A 246 -4.35 2.37 -27.21
N TYR A 247 -3.43 1.58 -26.65
CA TYR A 247 -3.76 0.32 -26.00
C TYR A 247 -4.89 0.48 -24.97
N GLN A 248 -4.88 1.54 -24.17
CA GLN A 248 -5.93 1.78 -23.16
C GLN A 248 -7.29 2.03 -23.83
N GLN A 249 -7.36 2.84 -24.88
CA GLN A 249 -8.60 3.09 -25.61
C GLN A 249 -9.14 1.81 -26.27
N TYR A 250 -8.26 1.01 -26.88
CA TYR A 250 -8.64 -0.29 -27.44
C TYR A 250 -9.16 -1.24 -26.35
N TYR A 251 -8.48 -1.31 -25.21
CA TYR A 251 -8.88 -2.12 -24.07
C TYR A 251 -10.27 -1.73 -23.54
N ASP A 252 -10.55 -0.43 -23.38
CA ASP A 252 -11.84 0.07 -22.88
C ASP A 252 -13.00 -0.25 -23.85
N LEU A 253 -12.77 -0.16 -25.16
CA LEU A 253 -13.73 -0.63 -26.17
C LEU A 253 -13.99 -2.13 -26.07
N LEU A 254 -12.91 -2.91 -25.90
CA LEU A 254 -12.99 -4.35 -25.81
C LEU A 254 -13.80 -4.80 -24.57
N ILE A 255 -13.59 -4.18 -23.42
CA ILE A 255 -14.36 -4.42 -22.18
C ILE A 255 -15.84 -4.09 -22.40
N SER A 256 -16.15 -2.97 -23.02
CA SER A 256 -17.54 -2.56 -23.28
C SER A 256 -18.28 -3.58 -24.15
N VAL A 257 -17.61 -4.11 -25.17
CA VAL A 257 -18.20 -5.14 -26.06
C VAL A 257 -18.33 -6.48 -25.33
N ALA A 258 -17.33 -6.86 -24.51
CA ALA A 258 -17.38 -8.08 -23.70
C ALA A 258 -18.56 -8.06 -22.71
N GLN A 259 -18.78 -6.94 -22.03
CA GLN A 259 -19.93 -6.76 -21.13
C GLN A 259 -21.28 -6.87 -21.85
N ALA A 260 -21.37 -6.36 -23.07
CA ALA A 260 -22.57 -6.47 -23.90
C ALA A 260 -22.78 -7.91 -24.40
N PHE A 261 -21.69 -8.60 -24.72
CA PHE A 261 -21.72 -10.03 -25.14
C PHE A 261 -22.16 -10.95 -24.00
N ASP A 262 -21.62 -10.76 -22.81
CA ASP A 262 -21.92 -11.59 -21.63
C ASP A 262 -23.36 -11.42 -21.09
N LYS A 263 -24.10 -10.38 -21.52
CA LYS A 263 -25.51 -10.12 -21.18
C LYS A 263 -26.53 -10.79 -22.11
N LYS A 264 -26.07 -11.33 -23.24
CA LYS A 264 -26.91 -12.05 -24.21
C LYS A 264 -27.15 -13.49 -23.78
#